data_a2b934d7452369e9f2d2e644e0bab828
#
_entry.id   a2b934d7452369e9f2d2e644e0bab828
#
_cell.length_a   1.000
_cell.length_b   1.000
_cell.length_c   1.000
_cell.angle_alpha   90.00
_cell.angle_beta   90.00
_cell.angle_gamma   90.00
#
_symmetry.space_group_name_H-M   'P 1'
#
loop_
_entity.id
_entity.type
_entity.pdbx_description
1 polymer ?
#
loop_
_entity_poly.entity_id
_entity_poly.type
_entity_poly.pdbx_seq_one_letter_code
_entity_poly.pdbx_strand_id
1 'polypeptide(L)'
;MNKYHTLPASPEYITAGTVISRLLASIGFRYYWATDGLPETVATFQPENEARSIAENMAHIWDILQWVHAAIHPESVAKPEGLHPLRTGTLALIETLEHSFSTMDVQTLAEIKLLKQPFWPLINGPLSDVLTHIGQIAMLRRIAGFPVSNSDPFLGTPPPGK
;
A
#
# COMPACT_ATOMS: atom_id res chain seq x y z
N MET A 1 -2.39 16.97 -7.20
CA MET A 1 -3.29 15.94 -6.61
C MET A 1 -2.53 14.62 -6.66
N ASN A 2 -2.61 13.80 -5.61
CA ASN A 2 -1.90 12.51 -5.61
C ASN A 2 -2.56 11.55 -6.61
N LYS A 3 -1.78 10.72 -7.29
CA LYS A 3 -2.22 9.71 -8.28
C LYS A 3 -3.34 8.80 -7.74
N TYR A 4 -3.27 8.44 -6.46
CA TYR A 4 -4.21 7.50 -5.81
C TYR A 4 -5.44 8.17 -5.19
N HIS A 5 -5.68 9.46 -5.47
CA HIS A 5 -6.95 10.09 -5.13
C HIS A 5 -8.14 9.43 -5.86
N THR A 6 -7.92 9.05 -7.11
CA THR A 6 -8.80 8.16 -7.89
C THR A 6 -8.02 6.92 -8.26
N LEU A 7 -8.69 5.77 -8.42
CA LEU A 7 -8.01 4.60 -8.93
C LEU A 7 -7.61 4.84 -10.39
N PRO A 8 -6.34 4.67 -10.78
CA PRO A 8 -5.90 4.87 -12.14
C PRO A 8 -6.71 4.06 -13.17
N ALA A 9 -6.74 4.49 -14.41
CA ALA A 9 -7.37 3.75 -15.50
C ALA A 9 -6.84 2.30 -15.57
N SER A 10 -7.71 1.38 -15.98
CA SER A 10 -7.29 -0.02 -16.13
C SER A 10 -6.27 -0.15 -17.27
N PRO A 11 -5.29 -1.06 -17.14
CA PRO A 11 -4.40 -1.39 -18.24
C PRO A 11 -5.20 -1.85 -19.48
N GLU A 12 -4.69 -1.55 -20.68
CA GLU A 12 -5.31 -1.93 -21.93
C GLU A 12 -5.31 -3.46 -22.13
N TYR A 13 -4.25 -4.12 -21.68
CA TYR A 13 -4.07 -5.56 -21.84
C TYR A 13 -3.94 -6.25 -20.47
N ILE A 14 -4.47 -7.47 -20.40
CA ILE A 14 -4.31 -8.35 -19.23
C ILE A 14 -3.08 -9.21 -19.45
N THR A 15 -2.04 -8.94 -18.67
CA THR A 15 -0.81 -9.74 -18.58
C THR A 15 -0.54 -10.04 -17.11
N ALA A 16 0.39 -10.95 -16.81
CA ALA A 16 0.77 -11.23 -15.43
C ALA A 16 1.27 -9.96 -14.71
N GLY A 17 2.10 -9.15 -15.37
CA GLY A 17 2.61 -7.89 -14.82
C GLY A 17 1.51 -6.86 -14.58
N THR A 18 0.60 -6.67 -15.54
CA THR A 18 -0.49 -5.68 -15.40
C THR A 18 -1.52 -6.09 -14.33
N VAL A 19 -1.71 -7.39 -14.07
CA VAL A 19 -2.56 -7.86 -12.97
C VAL A 19 -1.95 -7.47 -11.62
N ILE A 20 -0.64 -7.68 -11.41
CA ILE A 20 0.05 -7.27 -10.19
C ILE A 20 0.07 -5.74 -10.05
N SER A 21 0.39 -5.03 -11.13
CA SER A 21 0.34 -3.57 -11.17
C SER A 21 -1.04 -3.03 -10.77
N ARG A 22 -2.12 -3.64 -11.28
CA ARG A 22 -3.49 -3.26 -10.92
C ARG A 22 -3.80 -3.51 -9.44
N LEU A 23 -3.30 -4.59 -8.87
CA LEU A 23 -3.42 -4.84 -7.43
C LEU A 23 -2.68 -3.77 -6.61
N LEU A 24 -1.47 -3.38 -7.03
CA LEU A 24 -0.70 -2.31 -6.39
C LEU A 24 -1.42 -0.95 -6.50
N ALA A 25 -2.00 -0.62 -7.65
CA ALA A 25 -2.84 0.56 -7.81
C ALA A 25 -4.02 0.57 -6.81
N SER A 26 -4.69 -0.58 -6.64
CA SER A 26 -5.77 -0.73 -5.64
C SER A 26 -5.26 -0.59 -4.20
N ILE A 27 -4.08 -1.12 -3.89
CA ILE A 27 -3.41 -0.92 -2.60
C ILE A 27 -3.14 0.57 -2.37
N GLY A 28 -2.59 1.27 -3.36
CA GLY A 28 -2.31 2.71 -3.31
C GLY A 28 -3.57 3.54 -3.05
N PHE A 29 -4.65 3.28 -3.77
CA PHE A 29 -5.94 3.93 -3.55
C PHE A 29 -6.48 3.70 -2.13
N ARG A 30 -6.48 2.45 -1.66
CA ARG A 30 -6.96 2.11 -0.31
C ARG A 30 -6.08 2.72 0.78
N TYR A 31 -4.76 2.70 0.62
CA TYR A 31 -3.83 3.33 1.57
C TYR A 31 -3.99 4.85 1.59
N TYR A 32 -4.15 5.48 0.42
CA TYR A 32 -4.38 6.92 0.31
C TYR A 32 -5.58 7.34 1.16
N TRP A 33 -6.74 6.69 0.99
CA TRP A 33 -7.97 7.05 1.71
C TRP A 33 -7.95 6.58 3.17
N ALA A 34 -7.32 5.46 3.48
CA ALA A 34 -7.16 5.00 4.87
C ALA A 34 -6.31 5.97 5.71
N THR A 35 -5.39 6.70 5.07
CA THR A 35 -4.45 7.62 5.75
C THR A 35 -4.74 9.09 5.47
N ASP A 36 -5.75 9.41 4.65
CA ASP A 36 -6.10 10.79 4.33
C ASP A 36 -6.60 11.57 5.55
N GLY A 37 -6.04 12.77 5.73
CA GLY A 37 -6.41 13.66 6.84
C GLY A 37 -6.16 13.08 8.24
N LEU A 38 -5.28 12.07 8.39
CA LEU A 38 -4.97 11.47 9.68
C LEU A 38 -4.15 12.42 10.56
N PRO A 39 -4.68 12.92 11.70
CA PRO A 39 -3.91 13.74 12.63
C PRO A 39 -2.89 12.89 13.41
N GLU A 40 -1.75 13.49 13.80
CA GLU A 40 -0.72 12.82 14.61
C GLU A 40 -1.28 12.29 15.94
N THR A 41 -2.17 13.04 16.58
CA THR A 41 -2.83 12.64 17.83
C THR A 41 -3.67 11.38 17.71
N VAL A 42 -4.25 11.13 16.53
CA VAL A 42 -5.02 9.91 16.24
C VAL A 42 -4.11 8.79 15.78
N ALA A 43 -3.00 9.12 15.11
CA ALA A 43 -2.05 8.13 14.60
C ALA A 43 -1.41 7.28 15.71
N THR A 44 -1.30 7.81 16.91
CA THR A 44 -0.77 7.11 18.10
C THR A 44 -1.82 6.22 18.79
N PHE A 45 -3.07 6.23 18.34
CA PHE A 45 -4.12 5.42 18.95
C PHE A 45 -3.78 3.93 18.86
N GLN A 46 -3.84 3.28 20.01
CA GLN A 46 -3.57 1.86 20.25
C GLN A 46 -4.66 1.31 21.17
N PRO A 47 -5.46 0.33 20.73
CA PRO A 47 -6.59 -0.15 21.53
C PRO A 47 -6.17 -0.95 22.76
N GLU A 48 -5.07 -1.68 22.66
CA GLU A 48 -4.47 -2.53 23.71
C GLU A 48 -2.95 -2.51 23.60
N ASN A 49 -2.25 -2.81 24.69
CA ASN A 49 -0.78 -2.71 24.76
C ASN A 49 -0.04 -3.58 23.73
N GLU A 50 -0.61 -4.71 23.32
CA GLU A 50 0.01 -5.62 22.34
C GLU A 50 -0.44 -5.36 20.90
N ALA A 51 -1.44 -4.49 20.70
CA ALA A 51 -1.88 -4.11 19.36
C ALA A 51 -0.95 -3.04 18.78
N ARG A 52 -0.79 -3.03 17.46
CA ARG A 52 -0.13 -1.91 16.79
C ARG A 52 -1.03 -0.67 16.78
N SER A 53 -0.42 0.49 17.01
CA SER A 53 -1.05 1.79 16.73
C SER A 53 -1.26 1.98 15.21
N ILE A 54 -1.99 3.03 14.84
CA ILE A 54 -2.17 3.39 13.42
C ILE A 54 -0.82 3.72 12.78
N ALA A 55 0.02 4.52 13.44
CA ALA A 55 1.35 4.88 12.94
C ALA A 55 2.26 3.66 12.78
N GLU A 56 2.23 2.70 13.72
CA GLU A 56 2.99 1.46 13.62
C GLU A 56 2.50 0.57 12.48
N ASN A 57 1.21 0.52 12.20
CA ASN A 57 0.68 -0.15 11.01
C ASN A 57 1.18 0.51 9.72
N MET A 58 1.20 1.86 9.65
CA MET A 58 1.77 2.58 8.51
C MET A 58 3.26 2.28 8.32
N ALA A 59 4.02 2.27 9.41
CA ALA A 59 5.44 1.94 9.40
C ALA A 59 5.70 0.50 8.94
N HIS A 60 4.87 -0.44 9.37
CA HIS A 60 4.96 -1.84 8.96
C HIS A 60 4.60 -2.04 7.48
N ILE A 61 3.59 -1.34 6.97
CA ILE A 61 3.27 -1.34 5.53
C ILE A 61 4.49 -0.86 4.71
N TRP A 62 5.17 0.20 5.15
CA TRP A 62 6.42 0.63 4.53
C TRP A 62 7.45 -0.50 4.48
N ASP A 63 7.70 -1.15 5.62
CA ASP A 63 8.72 -2.20 5.74
C ASP A 63 8.40 -3.39 4.81
N ILE A 64 7.14 -3.78 4.71
CA ILE A 64 6.70 -4.83 3.78
C ILE A 64 6.95 -4.42 2.32
N LEU A 65 6.54 -3.20 1.93
CA LEU A 65 6.71 -2.73 0.56
C LEU A 65 8.19 -2.52 0.20
N GLN A 66 8.99 -2.05 1.15
CA GLN A 66 10.45 -1.93 1.00
C GLN A 66 11.10 -3.30 0.76
N TRP A 67 10.62 -4.33 1.44
CA TRP A 67 11.09 -5.69 1.20
C TRP A 67 10.74 -6.20 -0.21
N VAL A 68 9.53 -5.91 -0.71
CA VAL A 68 9.17 -6.17 -2.12
C VAL A 68 10.06 -5.39 -3.07
N HIS A 69 10.32 -4.11 -2.78
CA HIS A 69 11.19 -3.26 -3.58
C HIS A 69 12.60 -3.84 -3.69
N ALA A 70 13.19 -4.26 -2.57
CA ALA A 70 14.53 -4.85 -2.52
C ALA A 70 14.65 -6.20 -3.28
N ALA A 71 13.54 -6.87 -3.56
CA ALA A 71 13.53 -8.09 -4.37
C ALA A 71 13.63 -7.83 -5.89
N ILE A 72 13.35 -6.59 -6.33
CA ILE A 72 13.31 -6.22 -7.75
C ILE A 72 14.21 -5.02 -8.10
N HIS A 73 14.67 -4.28 -7.12
CA HIS A 73 15.57 -3.14 -7.28
C HIS A 73 16.81 -3.28 -6.40
N PRO A 74 18.01 -3.00 -6.93
CA PRO A 74 19.25 -3.09 -6.15
C PRO A 74 19.41 -1.94 -5.13
N GLU A 75 18.74 -0.79 -5.38
CA GLU A 75 18.84 0.38 -4.53
C GLU A 75 17.94 0.26 -3.32
N SER A 76 18.45 0.62 -2.15
CA SER A 76 17.63 0.75 -0.94
C SER A 76 16.98 2.13 -0.87
N VAL A 77 15.73 2.18 -0.42
CA VAL A 77 15.02 3.43 -0.15
C VAL A 77 14.99 3.65 1.36
N ALA A 78 15.47 4.80 1.83
CA ALA A 78 15.46 5.12 3.24
C ALA A 78 14.02 5.31 3.76
N LYS A 79 13.74 4.77 4.95
CA LYS A 79 12.43 4.94 5.59
C LYS A 79 12.23 6.39 5.99
N PRO A 80 11.15 7.05 5.54
CA PRO A 80 10.88 8.43 5.94
C PRO A 80 10.51 8.53 7.42
N GLU A 81 11.01 9.58 8.09
CA GLU A 81 10.69 9.87 9.48
C GLU A 81 9.49 10.83 9.58
N GLY A 82 8.59 10.54 10.53
CA GLY A 82 7.37 11.31 10.76
C GLY A 82 6.17 10.83 9.95
N LEU A 83 4.97 11.12 10.43
CA LEU A 83 3.71 10.58 9.90
C LEU A 83 3.47 10.99 8.44
N HIS A 84 3.59 12.29 8.17
CA HIS A 84 3.30 12.81 6.83
C HIS A 84 4.35 12.41 5.77
N PRO A 85 5.66 12.49 6.02
CA PRO A 85 6.68 11.95 5.13
C PRO A 85 6.54 10.45 4.91
N LEU A 86 6.26 9.66 5.94
CA LEU A 86 6.02 8.22 5.84
C LEU A 86 4.84 7.92 4.92
N ARG A 87 3.71 8.63 5.08
CA ARG A 87 2.54 8.50 4.19
C ARG A 87 2.91 8.77 2.73
N THR A 88 3.56 9.92 2.49
CA THR A 88 3.92 10.35 1.14
C THR A 88 4.93 9.39 0.49
N GLY A 89 5.94 8.99 1.25
CA GLY A 89 6.95 8.04 0.80
C GLY A 89 6.36 6.66 0.49
N THR A 90 5.43 6.16 1.33
CA THR A 90 4.75 4.89 1.07
C THR A 90 3.96 4.94 -0.24
N LEU A 91 3.24 6.02 -0.51
CA LEU A 91 2.51 6.18 -1.78
C LEU A 91 3.48 6.23 -2.98
N ALA A 92 4.61 6.92 -2.86
CA ALA A 92 5.64 6.95 -3.90
C ALA A 92 6.27 5.57 -4.11
N LEU A 93 6.51 4.80 -3.05
CA LEU A 93 7.03 3.45 -3.14
C LEU A 93 6.05 2.50 -3.84
N ILE A 94 4.75 2.61 -3.53
CA ILE A 94 3.69 1.86 -4.23
C ILE A 94 3.69 2.22 -5.73
N GLU A 95 3.82 3.50 -6.09
CA GLU A 95 3.87 3.95 -7.48
C GLU A 95 5.08 3.38 -8.24
N THR A 96 6.25 3.36 -7.59
CA THR A 96 7.46 2.72 -8.14
C THR A 96 7.23 1.24 -8.41
N LEU A 97 6.68 0.51 -7.44
CA LEU A 97 6.38 -0.91 -7.58
C LEU A 97 5.33 -1.17 -8.66
N GLU A 98 4.25 -0.38 -8.69
CA GLU A 98 3.21 -0.47 -9.72
C GLU A 98 3.79 -0.32 -11.13
N HIS A 99 4.65 0.69 -11.31
CA HIS A 99 5.32 0.91 -12.60
C HIS A 99 6.23 -0.26 -12.97
N SER A 100 7.06 -0.72 -12.05
CA SER A 100 7.99 -1.82 -12.28
C SER A 100 7.27 -3.10 -12.70
N PHE A 101 6.22 -3.50 -11.97
CA PHE A 101 5.46 -4.69 -12.32
C PHE A 101 4.68 -4.54 -13.63
N SER A 102 4.23 -3.33 -13.99
CA SER A 102 3.44 -3.12 -15.22
C SER A 102 4.17 -3.51 -16.50
N THR A 103 5.50 -3.46 -16.48
CA THR A 103 6.38 -3.74 -17.63
C THR A 103 7.00 -5.13 -17.61
N MET A 104 6.81 -5.91 -16.53
CA MET A 104 7.40 -7.24 -16.40
C MET A 104 6.62 -8.29 -17.20
N ASP A 105 7.35 -9.09 -17.94
CA ASP A 105 6.84 -10.29 -18.55
C ASP A 105 6.83 -11.48 -17.57
N VAL A 106 6.28 -12.61 -18.04
CA VAL A 106 6.16 -13.83 -17.20
C VAL A 106 7.52 -14.38 -16.79
N GLN A 107 8.53 -14.27 -17.66
CA GLN A 107 9.88 -14.76 -17.40
C GLN A 107 10.53 -13.93 -16.29
N THR A 108 10.50 -12.62 -16.41
CA THR A 108 11.01 -11.69 -15.40
C THR A 108 10.32 -11.89 -14.04
N LEU A 109 8.99 -12.05 -14.04
CA LEU A 109 8.24 -12.32 -12.81
C LEU A 109 8.64 -13.65 -12.16
N ALA A 110 8.90 -14.70 -12.94
CA ALA A 110 9.30 -16.00 -12.43
C ALA A 110 10.70 -15.97 -11.77
N GLU A 111 11.55 -15.00 -12.14
CA GLU A 111 12.87 -14.82 -11.55
C GLU A 111 12.86 -14.12 -10.18
N ILE A 112 11.77 -13.42 -9.84
CA ILE A 112 11.62 -12.76 -8.54
C ILE A 112 11.61 -13.82 -7.44
N LYS A 113 12.47 -13.64 -6.45
CA LYS A 113 12.58 -14.54 -5.29
C LYS A 113 12.38 -13.76 -4.01
N LEU A 114 11.40 -14.19 -3.23
CA LEU A 114 11.19 -13.76 -1.85
C LEU A 114 11.46 -14.96 -0.92
N LEU A 115 12.24 -14.76 0.15
CA LEU A 115 12.62 -15.83 1.08
C LEU A 115 13.23 -17.06 0.37
N LYS A 116 13.99 -16.85 -0.71
CA LYS A 116 14.54 -17.92 -1.58
C LYS A 116 13.49 -18.80 -2.27
N GLN A 117 12.22 -18.39 -2.23
CA GLN A 117 11.11 -19.05 -2.92
C GLN A 117 10.80 -18.32 -4.24
N PRO A 118 10.25 -19.01 -5.23
CA PRO A 118 9.79 -18.37 -6.46
C PRO A 118 8.61 -17.43 -6.19
N PHE A 119 8.22 -16.65 -7.16
CA PHE A 119 7.25 -15.55 -7.18
C PHE A 119 6.03 -15.64 -6.22
N TRP A 120 5.43 -16.82 -6.01
CA TRP A 120 4.16 -16.97 -5.29
C TRP A 120 4.09 -16.37 -3.88
N PRO A 121 5.16 -16.40 -3.05
CA PRO A 121 5.16 -15.74 -1.76
C PRO A 121 4.88 -14.23 -1.81
N LEU A 122 5.11 -13.56 -2.94
CA LEU A 122 4.76 -12.15 -3.12
C LEU A 122 3.25 -11.92 -2.94
N ILE A 123 2.43 -12.81 -3.51
CA ILE A 123 0.97 -12.72 -3.42
C ILE A 123 0.49 -13.12 -2.03
N ASN A 124 0.94 -14.29 -1.53
CA ASN A 124 0.47 -14.87 -0.27
C ASN A 124 0.89 -14.05 0.96
N GLY A 125 2.06 -13.43 0.91
CA GLY A 125 2.64 -12.65 1.99
C GLY A 125 2.46 -11.15 1.74
N PRO A 126 3.48 -10.44 1.22
CA PRO A 126 3.53 -8.99 1.24
C PRO A 126 2.28 -8.29 0.72
N LEU A 127 1.75 -8.65 -0.45
CA LEU A 127 0.62 -7.94 -1.04
C LEU A 127 -0.68 -8.17 -0.27
N SER A 128 -0.91 -9.40 0.22
CA SER A 128 -2.07 -9.71 1.05
C SER A 128 -1.96 -9.07 2.44
N ASP A 129 -0.76 -9.05 3.01
CA ASP A 129 -0.52 -8.49 4.34
C ASP A 129 -0.69 -6.97 4.35
N VAL A 130 -0.19 -6.26 3.34
CA VAL A 130 -0.43 -4.81 3.19
C VAL A 130 -1.93 -4.49 3.16
N LEU A 131 -2.75 -5.25 2.43
CA LEU A 131 -4.21 -5.06 2.42
C LEU A 131 -4.84 -5.27 3.80
N THR A 132 -4.36 -6.28 4.53
CA THR A 132 -4.79 -6.55 5.91
C THR A 132 -4.49 -5.37 6.82
N HIS A 133 -3.27 -4.84 6.79
CA HIS A 133 -2.87 -3.69 7.61
C HIS A 133 -3.60 -2.39 7.22
N ILE A 134 -3.90 -2.16 5.95
CA ILE A 134 -4.75 -1.04 5.53
C ILE A 134 -6.16 -1.17 6.14
N GLY A 135 -6.73 -2.37 6.16
CA GLY A 135 -8.00 -2.65 6.83
C GLY A 135 -7.95 -2.38 8.34
N GLN A 136 -6.84 -2.75 8.99
CA GLN A 136 -6.60 -2.44 10.41
C GLN A 136 -6.54 -0.93 10.66
N ILE A 137 -5.83 -0.16 9.84
CA ILE A 137 -5.81 1.31 9.93
C ILE A 137 -7.24 1.87 9.87
N ALA A 138 -8.04 1.44 8.91
CA ALA A 138 -9.41 1.90 8.76
C ALA A 138 -10.30 1.55 9.97
N MET A 139 -10.12 0.36 10.54
CA MET A 139 -10.81 -0.08 11.75
C MET A 139 -10.39 0.71 12.98
N LEU A 140 -9.07 0.87 13.19
CA LEU A 140 -8.53 1.61 14.33
C LEU A 140 -8.97 3.08 14.32
N ARG A 141 -9.03 3.72 13.15
CA ARG A 141 -9.57 5.08 12.99
C ARG A 141 -11.04 5.18 13.44
N ARG A 142 -11.87 4.17 13.10
CA ARG A 142 -13.26 4.14 13.57
C ARG A 142 -13.36 4.01 15.08
N ILE A 143 -12.56 3.13 15.68
CA ILE A 143 -12.51 2.94 17.14
C ILE A 143 -12.02 4.21 17.83
N ALA A 144 -11.05 4.91 17.26
CA ALA A 144 -10.55 6.19 17.75
C ALA A 144 -11.51 7.37 17.55
N GLY A 145 -12.70 7.16 16.98
CA GLY A 145 -13.68 8.23 16.70
C GLY A 145 -13.31 9.12 15.51
N PHE A 146 -12.36 8.71 14.68
CA PHE A 146 -11.90 9.46 13.50
C PHE A 146 -11.98 8.60 12.22
N PRO A 147 -13.19 8.26 11.75
CA PRO A 147 -13.38 7.32 10.66
C PRO A 147 -12.76 7.80 9.34
N VAL A 148 -12.38 6.86 8.49
CA VAL A 148 -11.92 7.14 7.14
C VAL A 148 -13.04 7.75 6.29
N SER A 149 -12.67 8.53 5.28
CA SER A 149 -13.61 9.06 4.28
C SER A 149 -14.25 7.92 3.48
N ASN A 150 -15.49 8.11 3.06
CA ASN A 150 -16.29 7.09 2.38
C ASN A 150 -15.98 7.03 0.86
N SER A 151 -14.75 6.66 0.51
CA SER A 151 -14.35 6.38 -0.87
C SER A 151 -14.89 5.01 -1.32
N ASP A 152 -15.14 4.85 -2.62
CA ASP A 152 -15.57 3.57 -3.19
C ASP A 152 -14.38 2.80 -3.79
N PRO A 153 -13.88 1.75 -3.13
CA PRO A 153 -12.75 0.97 -3.64
C PRO A 153 -13.09 0.04 -4.81
N PHE A 154 -14.36 -0.21 -5.09
CA PHE A 154 -14.79 -1.01 -6.24
C PHE A 154 -14.77 -0.19 -7.52
N LEU A 155 -15.29 1.02 -7.47
CA LEU A 155 -15.30 1.96 -8.58
C LEU A 155 -14.02 2.80 -8.66
N GLY A 156 -13.25 2.86 -7.56
CA GLY A 156 -12.03 3.66 -7.49
C GLY A 156 -12.32 5.17 -7.46
N THR A 157 -13.44 5.55 -6.87
CA THR A 157 -13.87 6.95 -6.81
C THR A 157 -13.66 7.56 -5.43
N PRO A 158 -13.28 8.86 -5.35
CA PRO A 158 -13.14 9.58 -4.10
C PRO A 158 -14.51 9.71 -3.40
N PRO A 159 -14.51 10.11 -2.11
CA PRO A 159 -15.74 10.52 -1.43
C PRO A 159 -16.43 11.67 -2.16
N PRO A 160 -17.77 11.75 -2.10
CA PRO A 160 -18.49 12.89 -2.68
C PRO A 160 -17.94 14.23 -2.18
N GLY A 161 -17.64 15.14 -3.09
CA GLY A 161 -17.15 16.49 -2.79
C GLY A 161 -15.64 16.61 -2.50
N LYS A 162 -14.88 15.57 -2.71
CA LYS A 162 -13.41 15.58 -2.62
C LYS A 162 -12.74 15.32 -3.95
#